data_bf78b80eb5477451eda89e70768a49a5
#
_entry.id   bf78b80eb5477451eda89e70768a49a5
#
_cell.length_a   1.000
_cell.length_b   1.000
_cell.length_c   1.000
_cell.angle_alpha   90.00
_cell.angle_beta   90.00
_cell.angle_gamma   90.00
#
_symmetry.space_group_name_H-M   'P 1'
#
loop_
_entity.id
_entity.type
_entity.pdbx_description
1 polymer ?
#
loop_
_entity_poly.entity_id
_entity_poly.type
_entity_poly.pdbx_seq_one_letter_code
_entity_poly.pdbx_strand_id
1 'polypeptide(L)'
;MVQNSDFYDLIDRIVCLDIGARGVAGLFEPARALLDEPMSLSAARHLSDLSAGDTVFIITGSLTRAGVSPDIAENDGPIGSAVLARSLSRGFNAIPVIVVDASIKDRVARIVEFAGLNVVSHEQAKVATSLPRFTGVAVMENGAIDDQEAQDAAERLLEV
;
A
#
# COMPACT_ATOMS: atom_id res chain seq x y z
N MET A 1 -18.18 -1.13 -21.61
CA MET A 1 -17.81 0.12 -20.89
C MET A 1 -16.72 0.77 -21.68
N VAL A 2 -16.90 2.02 -22.16
CA VAL A 2 -15.83 2.80 -22.78
C VAL A 2 -14.84 3.10 -21.67
N GLN A 3 -13.69 2.46 -21.69
CA GLN A 3 -12.58 2.82 -20.79
C GLN A 3 -12.12 4.22 -21.24
N ASN A 4 -12.41 5.21 -20.44
CA ASN A 4 -12.00 6.57 -20.73
C ASN A 4 -10.50 6.70 -20.39
N SER A 5 -9.65 6.27 -21.33
CA SER A 5 -8.19 6.33 -21.23
C SER A 5 -7.73 7.74 -20.84
N ASP A 6 -8.42 8.78 -21.35
CA ASP A 6 -8.11 10.18 -21.08
C ASP A 6 -8.27 10.54 -19.60
N PHE A 7 -9.23 9.91 -18.90
CA PHE A 7 -9.44 10.11 -17.47
C PHE A 7 -8.25 9.60 -16.66
N TYR A 8 -7.74 8.43 -16.99
CA TYR A 8 -6.58 7.85 -16.32
C TYR A 8 -5.28 8.59 -16.63
N ASP A 9 -5.11 9.05 -17.88
CA ASP A 9 -3.97 9.89 -18.25
C ASP A 9 -3.98 11.23 -17.48
N LEU A 10 -5.17 11.80 -17.25
CA LEU A 10 -5.31 12.98 -16.41
C LEU A 10 -4.93 12.70 -14.95
N ILE A 11 -5.34 11.55 -14.39
CA ILE A 11 -4.92 11.12 -13.05
C ILE A 11 -3.39 11.04 -12.97
N ASP A 12 -2.77 10.35 -13.92
CA ASP A 12 -1.32 10.18 -13.97
C ASP A 12 -0.60 11.53 -13.97
N ARG A 13 -1.06 12.47 -14.79
CA ARG A 13 -0.48 13.83 -14.85
C ARG A 13 -0.65 14.61 -13.56
N ILE A 14 -1.79 14.45 -12.87
CA ILE A 14 -2.06 15.14 -11.59
C ILE A 14 -1.16 14.58 -10.49
N VAL A 15 -1.04 13.26 -10.36
CA VAL A 15 -0.23 12.65 -9.29
C VAL A 15 1.27 12.80 -9.52
N CYS A 16 1.69 13.02 -10.77
CA CYS A 16 3.09 13.27 -11.14
C CYS A 16 3.48 14.77 -11.16
N LEU A 17 2.61 15.68 -10.68
CA LEU A 17 2.95 17.08 -10.55
C LEU A 17 4.11 17.27 -9.57
N ASP A 18 5.18 17.92 -10.03
CA ASP A 18 6.36 18.23 -9.21
C ASP A 18 6.17 19.52 -8.41
N ILE A 19 5.27 19.48 -7.45
CA ILE A 19 4.94 20.63 -6.58
C ILE A 19 6.18 21.12 -5.81
N GLY A 20 7.08 20.21 -5.47
CA GLY A 20 8.29 20.50 -4.72
C GLY A 20 9.48 20.93 -5.56
N ALA A 21 9.36 21.00 -6.89
CA ALA A 21 10.45 21.29 -7.84
C ALA A 21 11.71 20.41 -7.61
N ARG A 22 11.51 19.12 -7.32
CA ARG A 22 12.57 18.16 -7.04
C ARG A 22 13.06 17.40 -8.28
N GLY A 23 12.57 17.75 -9.47
CA GLY A 23 12.95 17.14 -10.74
C GLY A 23 12.16 15.87 -11.10
N VAL A 24 11.17 15.49 -10.30
CA VAL A 24 10.37 14.27 -10.55
C VAL A 24 9.49 14.39 -11.80
N ALA A 25 9.12 15.60 -12.22
CA ALA A 25 8.36 15.83 -13.45
C ALA A 25 9.04 15.24 -14.69
N GLY A 26 10.38 15.24 -14.73
CA GLY A 26 11.16 14.65 -15.80
C GLY A 26 11.09 13.13 -15.90
N LEU A 27 10.59 12.45 -14.88
CA LEU A 27 10.44 10.99 -14.84
C LEU A 27 9.12 10.51 -15.46
N PHE A 28 8.13 11.40 -15.61
CA PHE A 28 6.81 11.02 -16.08
C PHE A 28 6.81 10.44 -17.49
N GLU A 29 7.35 11.18 -18.47
CA GLU A 29 7.34 10.74 -19.86
C GLU A 29 8.15 9.45 -20.09
N PRO A 30 9.36 9.28 -19.51
CA PRO A 30 10.07 8.00 -19.59
C PRO A 30 9.31 6.83 -18.95
N ALA A 31 8.69 7.02 -17.78
CA ALA A 31 7.93 5.98 -17.13
C ALA A 31 6.66 5.63 -17.93
N ARG A 32 5.96 6.64 -18.43
CA ARG A 32 4.76 6.46 -19.26
C ARG A 32 5.09 5.72 -20.58
N ALA A 33 6.25 5.96 -21.15
CA ALA A 33 6.70 5.30 -22.39
C ALA A 33 7.01 3.79 -22.23
N LEU A 34 7.11 3.29 -21.01
CA LEU A 34 7.29 1.86 -20.73
C LEU A 34 5.97 1.07 -20.81
N LEU A 35 4.83 1.75 -20.90
CA LEU A 35 3.51 1.17 -20.89
C LEU A 35 2.70 1.58 -22.11
N ASP A 36 1.89 0.67 -22.64
CA ASP A 36 0.99 0.93 -23.77
C ASP A 36 -0.28 1.72 -23.35
N GLU A 37 -0.50 1.88 -22.05
CA GLU A 37 -1.67 2.54 -21.47
C GLU A 37 -1.28 3.41 -20.26
N PRO A 38 -2.17 4.30 -19.75
CA PRO A 38 -1.93 5.07 -18.54
C PRO A 38 -1.52 4.20 -17.36
N MET A 39 -0.54 4.67 -16.55
CA MET A 39 0.02 3.92 -15.41
C MET A 39 -1.04 3.55 -14.38
N SER A 40 -1.94 4.48 -14.04
CA SER A 40 -3.05 4.24 -13.12
C SER A 40 -4.08 3.26 -13.67
N LEU A 41 -4.30 3.23 -14.99
CA LEU A 41 -5.17 2.23 -15.63
C LEU A 41 -4.55 0.86 -15.55
N SER A 42 -3.26 0.73 -15.87
CA SER A 42 -2.52 -0.53 -15.75
C SER A 42 -2.56 -1.07 -14.32
N ALA A 43 -2.27 -0.21 -13.33
CA ALA A 43 -2.36 -0.56 -11.92
C ALA A 43 -3.79 -1.00 -11.52
N ALA A 44 -4.82 -0.27 -11.94
CA ALA A 44 -6.20 -0.60 -11.65
C ALA A 44 -6.62 -1.96 -12.24
N ARG A 45 -6.12 -2.31 -13.44
CA ARG A 45 -6.37 -3.62 -14.05
C ARG A 45 -5.75 -4.74 -13.23
N HIS A 46 -4.48 -4.62 -12.82
CA HIS A 46 -3.85 -5.61 -11.96
C HIS A 46 -4.60 -5.79 -10.63
N LEU A 47 -5.06 -4.69 -10.03
CA LEU A 47 -5.86 -4.76 -8.81
C LEU A 47 -7.24 -5.36 -9.03
N SER A 48 -7.82 -5.24 -10.24
CA SER A 48 -9.13 -5.83 -10.55
C SER A 48 -9.11 -7.35 -10.69
N ASP A 49 -7.94 -7.96 -10.80
CA ASP A 49 -7.76 -9.41 -10.83
C ASP A 49 -7.77 -10.04 -9.43
N LEU A 50 -7.78 -9.22 -8.37
CA LEU A 50 -7.82 -9.69 -7.00
C LEU A 50 -9.14 -10.40 -6.68
N SER A 51 -8.99 -11.51 -5.97
CA SER A 51 -10.08 -12.29 -5.40
C SER A 51 -10.20 -12.07 -3.90
N ALA A 52 -11.36 -12.42 -3.34
CA ALA A 52 -11.55 -12.38 -1.90
C ALA A 52 -10.56 -13.31 -1.19
N GLY A 53 -9.84 -12.76 -0.20
CA GLY A 53 -8.80 -13.48 0.55
C GLY A 53 -7.39 -13.38 -0.03
N ASP A 54 -7.20 -12.78 -1.21
CA ASP A 54 -5.87 -12.53 -1.75
C ASP A 54 -5.09 -11.56 -0.86
N THR A 55 -3.81 -11.83 -0.69
CA THR A 55 -2.91 -11.00 0.12
C THR A 55 -2.23 -9.93 -0.74
N VAL A 56 -2.24 -8.68 -0.28
CA VAL A 56 -1.58 -7.56 -0.94
C VAL A 56 -0.63 -6.87 0.03
N PHE A 57 0.67 -6.89 -0.27
CA PHE A 57 1.68 -6.22 0.55
C PHE A 57 1.77 -4.73 0.21
N ILE A 58 1.78 -3.89 1.24
CA ILE A 58 1.94 -2.44 1.17
C ILE A 58 3.13 -2.07 2.06
N ILE A 59 4.26 -1.74 1.46
CA ILE A 59 5.48 -1.37 2.18
C ILE A 59 5.51 0.14 2.37
N THR A 60 5.66 0.61 3.62
CA THR A 60 5.61 2.04 3.96
C THR A 60 6.39 2.35 5.22
N GLY A 61 6.49 3.64 5.58
CA GLY A 61 6.98 4.08 6.88
C GLY A 61 8.49 4.26 6.96
N SER A 62 9.09 5.00 6.01
CA SER A 62 10.50 5.35 6.06
C SER A 62 10.82 6.29 7.22
N LEU A 63 11.88 5.99 7.97
CA LEU A 63 12.44 6.88 8.98
C LEU A 63 13.27 7.98 8.30
N THR A 64 12.86 9.24 8.42
CA THR A 64 13.45 10.33 7.66
C THR A 64 14.51 11.13 8.39
N ARG A 65 14.54 11.08 9.71
CA ARG A 65 15.48 11.84 10.56
C ARG A 65 15.93 11.02 11.77
N ALA A 66 16.31 9.78 11.54
CA ALA A 66 16.76 8.87 12.60
C ALA A 66 17.92 9.43 13.45
N GLY A 67 18.77 10.28 12.89
CA GLY A 67 19.82 10.98 13.62
C GLY A 67 19.33 12.06 14.57
N VAL A 68 18.07 12.51 14.44
CA VAL A 68 17.42 13.47 15.36
C VAL A 68 16.55 12.73 16.37
N SER A 69 15.74 11.81 15.90
CA SER A 69 14.94 10.91 16.73
C SER A 69 14.56 9.68 15.90
N PRO A 70 14.65 8.47 16.50
CA PRO A 70 14.19 7.23 15.84
C PRO A 70 12.67 7.21 15.58
N ASP A 71 11.96 8.19 16.14
CA ASP A 71 10.50 8.29 16.00
C ASP A 71 10.05 9.23 14.87
N ILE A 72 10.97 9.90 14.17
CA ILE A 72 10.61 10.79 13.07
C ILE A 72 10.56 10.00 11.77
N ALA A 73 9.35 9.80 11.27
CA ALA A 73 9.06 9.14 10.00
C ALA A 73 8.27 10.04 9.06
N GLU A 74 8.26 9.70 7.79
CA GLU A 74 7.35 10.31 6.82
C GLU A 74 5.90 10.03 7.20
N ASN A 75 5.03 11.00 6.95
CA ASN A 75 3.61 10.91 7.34
C ASN A 75 2.67 10.69 6.15
N ASP A 76 3.08 10.95 4.94
CA ASP A 76 2.30 10.75 3.71
C ASP A 76 2.17 9.27 3.35
N GLY A 77 3.26 8.50 3.43
CA GLY A 77 3.26 7.06 3.18
C GLY A 77 2.26 6.29 4.05
N PRO A 78 2.27 6.41 5.38
CA PRO A 78 1.30 5.76 6.26
C PRO A 78 -0.17 6.11 5.97
N ILE A 79 -0.46 7.38 5.68
CA ILE A 79 -1.82 7.80 5.33
C ILE A 79 -2.25 7.20 3.99
N GLY A 80 -1.39 7.28 2.97
CA GLY A 80 -1.64 6.68 1.66
C GLY A 80 -1.85 5.17 1.75
N SER A 81 -1.03 4.48 2.55
CA SER A 81 -1.14 3.04 2.78
C SER A 81 -2.47 2.66 3.46
N ALA A 82 -2.92 3.43 4.44
CA ALA A 82 -4.20 3.19 5.10
C ALA A 82 -5.39 3.35 4.15
N VAL A 83 -5.35 4.37 3.26
CA VAL A 83 -6.38 4.58 2.24
C VAL A 83 -6.38 3.45 1.21
N LEU A 84 -5.21 3.04 0.74
CA LEU A 84 -5.07 1.92 -0.19
C LEU A 84 -5.54 0.61 0.44
N ALA A 85 -5.09 0.31 1.67
CA ALA A 85 -5.52 -0.87 2.41
C ALA A 85 -7.04 -0.93 2.57
N ARG A 86 -7.67 0.22 2.89
CA ARG A 86 -9.13 0.30 2.98
C ARG A 86 -9.79 0.00 1.64
N SER A 87 -9.27 0.55 0.55
CA SER A 87 -9.81 0.32 -0.78
C SER A 87 -9.73 -1.16 -1.19
N LEU A 88 -8.58 -1.80 -0.93
CA LEU A 88 -8.37 -3.21 -1.20
C LEU A 88 -9.28 -4.11 -0.35
N SER A 89 -9.29 -3.86 0.96
CA SER A 89 -10.07 -4.68 1.88
C SER A 89 -11.58 -4.57 1.63
N ARG A 90 -12.09 -3.36 1.41
CA ARG A 90 -13.54 -3.16 1.26
C ARG A 90 -14.03 -3.30 -0.18
N GLY A 91 -13.18 -3.07 -1.16
CA GLY A 91 -13.54 -3.16 -2.58
C GLY A 91 -13.43 -4.58 -3.13
N PHE A 92 -12.43 -5.34 -2.66
CA PHE A 92 -12.11 -6.67 -3.20
C PHE A 92 -12.20 -7.78 -2.15
N ASN A 93 -12.45 -7.46 -0.87
CA ASN A 93 -12.29 -8.38 0.26
C ASN A 93 -10.87 -8.99 0.33
N ALA A 94 -9.88 -8.28 -0.19
CA ALA A 94 -8.48 -8.66 -0.10
C ALA A 94 -7.93 -8.42 1.32
N ILE A 95 -6.82 -9.06 1.64
CA ILE A 95 -6.10 -8.93 2.92
C ILE A 95 -4.89 -8.01 2.70
N PRO A 96 -4.97 -6.70 2.97
CA PRO A 96 -3.82 -5.83 2.92
C PRO A 96 -2.89 -6.13 4.10
N VAL A 97 -1.62 -6.37 3.80
CA VAL A 97 -0.54 -6.55 4.77
C VAL A 97 0.37 -5.33 4.69
N ILE A 98 0.36 -4.52 5.73
CA ILE A 98 1.15 -3.30 5.80
C ILE A 98 2.48 -3.60 6.50
N VAL A 99 3.56 -3.52 5.76
CA VAL A 99 4.93 -3.72 6.23
C VAL A 99 5.55 -2.37 6.56
N VAL A 100 6.02 -2.21 7.78
CA VAL A 100 6.48 -0.92 8.31
C VAL A 100 7.60 -1.11 9.34
N ASP A 101 8.45 -0.09 9.52
CA ASP A 101 9.47 -0.12 10.56
C ASP A 101 8.86 -0.37 11.94
N ALA A 102 9.47 -1.27 12.72
CA ALA A 102 8.97 -1.70 14.03
C ALA A 102 8.75 -0.53 14.99
N SER A 103 9.62 0.50 14.94
CA SER A 103 9.56 1.68 15.82
C SER A 103 8.30 2.55 15.62
N ILE A 104 7.66 2.46 14.46
CA ILE A 104 6.47 3.26 14.13
C ILE A 104 5.22 2.42 13.88
N LYS A 105 5.31 1.10 14.00
CA LYS A 105 4.23 0.15 13.73
C LYS A 105 2.92 0.51 14.44
N ASP A 106 2.98 0.79 15.74
CA ASP A 106 1.79 1.11 16.52
C ASP A 106 1.12 2.42 16.08
N ARG A 107 1.93 3.39 15.63
CA ARG A 107 1.40 4.66 15.11
C ARG A 107 0.70 4.46 13.78
N VAL A 108 1.29 3.66 12.88
CA VAL A 108 0.69 3.33 11.59
C VAL A 108 -0.57 2.48 11.79
N ALA A 109 -0.56 1.52 12.72
CA ALA A 109 -1.73 0.73 13.07
C ALA A 109 -2.92 1.63 13.48
N ARG A 110 -2.70 2.65 14.31
CA ARG A 110 -3.75 3.62 14.65
C ARG A 110 -4.28 4.39 13.45
N ILE A 111 -3.42 4.79 12.51
CA ILE A 111 -3.87 5.46 11.27
C ILE A 111 -4.77 4.52 10.47
N VAL A 112 -4.42 3.25 10.38
CA VAL A 112 -5.21 2.20 9.70
C VAL A 112 -6.57 2.02 10.39
N GLU A 113 -6.61 2.00 11.70
CA GLU A 113 -7.85 1.94 12.50
C GLU A 113 -8.72 3.18 12.28
N PHE A 114 -8.14 4.38 12.27
CA PHE A 114 -8.85 5.62 11.94
C PHE A 114 -9.40 5.63 10.51
N ALA A 115 -8.74 4.93 9.58
CA ALA A 115 -9.29 4.71 8.25
C ALA A 115 -10.48 3.74 8.24
N GLY A 116 -10.84 3.16 9.39
CA GLY A 116 -12.01 2.28 9.56
C GLY A 116 -11.74 0.82 9.18
N LEU A 117 -10.50 0.36 9.35
CA LEU A 117 -10.12 -1.04 9.29
C LEU A 117 -9.87 -1.59 10.69
N ASN A 118 -10.03 -2.91 10.86
CA ASN A 118 -9.61 -3.61 12.06
C ASN A 118 -8.22 -4.20 11.84
N VAL A 119 -7.26 -3.85 12.69
CA VAL A 119 -5.93 -4.45 12.69
C VAL A 119 -6.01 -5.81 13.38
N VAL A 120 -5.69 -6.87 12.65
CA VAL A 120 -5.87 -8.27 13.07
C VAL A 120 -4.69 -9.13 12.66
N SER A 121 -4.62 -10.37 13.14
CA SER A 121 -3.65 -11.36 12.64
C SER A 121 -4.03 -11.89 11.24
N HIS A 122 -3.07 -12.52 10.54
CA HIS A 122 -3.33 -13.17 9.25
C HIS A 122 -4.46 -14.22 9.34
N GLU A 123 -4.46 -15.03 10.37
CA GLU A 123 -5.49 -16.05 10.59
C GLU A 123 -6.88 -15.43 10.77
N GLN A 124 -6.95 -14.36 11.57
CA GLN A 124 -8.20 -13.63 11.76
C GLN A 124 -8.66 -12.94 10.48
N ALA A 125 -7.72 -12.41 9.67
CA ALA A 125 -8.05 -11.80 8.39
C ALA A 125 -8.63 -12.81 7.41
N LYS A 126 -8.03 -14.00 7.29
CA LYS A 126 -8.56 -15.10 6.46
C LYS A 126 -9.98 -15.52 6.86
N VAL A 127 -10.24 -15.60 8.18
CA VAL A 127 -11.59 -15.88 8.67
C VAL A 127 -12.54 -14.73 8.33
N ALA A 128 -12.11 -13.48 8.56
CA ALA A 128 -12.95 -12.31 8.33
C ALA A 128 -13.40 -12.16 6.86
N THR A 129 -12.54 -12.45 5.89
CA THR A 129 -12.88 -12.38 4.45
C THR A 129 -13.92 -13.41 4.01
N SER A 130 -14.10 -14.49 4.77
CA SER A 130 -15.09 -15.51 4.50
C SER A 130 -16.47 -15.23 5.10
N LEU A 131 -16.59 -14.19 5.95
CA LEU A 131 -17.84 -13.88 6.63
C LEU A 131 -18.80 -13.06 5.76
N PRO A 132 -20.12 -13.32 5.84
CA PRO A 132 -21.14 -12.62 5.04
C PRO A 132 -21.19 -11.09 5.29
N ARG A 133 -20.73 -10.64 6.44
CA ARG A 133 -20.64 -9.22 6.83
C ARG A 133 -19.18 -8.86 7.10
N PHE A 134 -18.46 -8.59 6.02
CA PHE A 134 -17.08 -8.20 6.10
C PHE A 134 -16.92 -6.73 6.57
N THR A 135 -16.15 -6.51 7.62
CA THR A 135 -15.98 -5.18 8.24
C THR A 135 -14.74 -4.43 7.77
N GLY A 136 -13.91 -5.07 6.96
CA GLY A 136 -12.61 -4.54 6.53
C GLY A 136 -11.52 -4.79 7.57
N VAL A 137 -10.44 -5.40 7.13
CA VAL A 137 -9.29 -5.76 7.96
C VAL A 137 -7.99 -5.34 7.33
N ALA A 138 -6.94 -5.22 8.14
CA ALA A 138 -5.55 -5.10 7.70
C ALA A 138 -4.67 -5.89 8.66
N VAL A 139 -3.54 -6.40 8.15
CA VAL A 139 -2.49 -7.03 8.93
C VAL A 139 -1.30 -6.10 8.99
N MET A 140 -0.63 -6.02 10.14
CA MET A 140 0.56 -5.21 10.34
C MET A 140 1.77 -6.10 10.54
N GLU A 141 2.79 -5.93 9.68
CA GLU A 141 4.07 -6.64 9.78
C GLU A 141 5.23 -5.69 10.02
N ASN A 142 6.31 -6.20 10.60
CA ASN A 142 7.54 -5.45 10.77
C ASN A 142 8.35 -5.50 9.48
N GLY A 143 8.89 -4.36 9.07
CA GLY A 143 9.93 -4.28 8.06
C GLY A 143 11.23 -4.93 8.56
N ALA A 144 12.05 -5.40 7.64
CA ALA A 144 13.37 -5.92 7.94
C ALA A 144 14.35 -4.80 8.33
N ILE A 145 15.31 -5.13 9.20
CA ILE A 145 16.32 -4.19 9.68
C ILE A 145 17.60 -4.27 8.84
N ASP A 146 17.91 -5.45 8.31
CA ASP A 146 19.07 -5.71 7.47
C ASP A 146 18.75 -6.64 6.30
N ASP A 147 19.72 -6.86 5.40
CA ASP A 147 19.53 -7.65 4.19
C ASP A 147 19.17 -9.13 4.48
N GLN A 148 19.71 -9.72 5.55
CA GLN A 148 19.39 -11.09 5.93
C GLN A 148 17.97 -11.19 6.47
N GLU A 149 17.58 -10.27 7.35
CA GLU A 149 16.19 -10.19 7.82
C GLU A 149 15.21 -9.89 6.69
N ALA A 150 15.61 -9.10 5.67
CA ALA A 150 14.80 -8.84 4.52
C ALA A 150 14.51 -10.10 3.71
N GLN A 151 15.54 -10.93 3.50
CA GLN A 151 15.38 -12.21 2.81
C GLN A 151 14.50 -13.16 3.60
N ASP A 152 14.77 -13.34 4.89
CA ASP A 152 13.97 -14.20 5.78
C ASP A 152 12.52 -13.72 5.90
N ALA A 153 12.31 -12.40 5.91
CA ALA A 153 10.98 -11.81 5.94
C ALA A 153 10.23 -12.03 4.62
N ALA A 154 10.90 -11.87 3.48
CA ALA A 154 10.30 -12.11 2.16
C ALA A 154 9.88 -13.59 2.02
N GLU A 155 10.71 -14.54 2.44
CA GLU A 155 10.36 -15.95 2.42
C GLU A 155 9.12 -16.25 3.28
N ARG A 156 9.08 -15.75 4.53
CA ARG A 156 7.90 -15.90 5.41
C ARG A 156 6.62 -15.29 4.83
N LEU A 157 6.73 -14.14 4.19
CA LEU A 157 5.57 -13.45 3.61
C LEU A 157 5.05 -14.12 2.35
N LEU A 158 5.90 -14.84 1.61
CA LEU A 158 5.50 -15.60 0.42
C LEU A 158 4.83 -16.94 0.76
N GLU A 159 4.98 -17.43 1.99
CA GLU A 159 4.31 -18.65 2.47
C GLU A 159 2.87 -18.42 2.99
N VAL A 160 2.42 -17.17 3.08
CA VAL A 160 1.10 -16.76 3.59
C VAL A 160 0.06 -16.69 2.48
#